data_93799fe583d4ecee97c481fe54b4b797
#
_entry.id   93799fe583d4ecee97c481fe54b4b797
#
_cell.length_a   1.000
_cell.length_b   1.000
_cell.length_c   1.000
_cell.angle_alpha   90.00
_cell.angle_beta   90.00
_cell.angle_gamma   90.00
#
_symmetry.space_group_name_H-M   'P 1'
#
loop_
_entity.id
_entity.type
_entity.pdbx_description
1 polymer ?
#
loop_
_entity_poly.entity_id
_entity_poly.type
_entity_poly.pdbx_seq_one_letter_code
_entity_poly.pdbx_strand_id
1 'polypeptide(L)'
;MNIAVKPVTHVRAVNWNRIEDEKDLEVWNRLTGNFWLPEKVPLSNDIPSWATLTAAEQQLTIRVFTGLTLLDTIQNGVGSIRLMEDAATPHEEAVLSNVSFMEAVHARSYSSIFSTLCSTPDVDDAYRWSEENEFLQRKSAVIMEQYRSGDPLKKKVASVLLESFLFYSGFYLPMYWSSRAKLTNTADMIRLIIRDEAVHGYYIGYKFQRGLERLGDERKQEIKDFAFELLLELYDNEAKYTEALYDGVGLTEDVKKFLHYNANKALMNLGYEALFPGEACKVNPAILSALSPNADENHDFFSGSGSSYVIGKAVATEDDDWDF
;
A
#
# COMPACT_ATOMS: atom_id res chain seq x y z
N MET A 1 -23.59 8.86 19.81
CA MET A 1 -22.16 9.14 20.06
C MET A 1 -21.91 10.58 19.65
N ASN A 2 -21.72 11.50 20.61
CA ASN A 2 -21.39 12.87 20.30
C ASN A 2 -19.90 12.91 19.93
N ILE A 3 -19.60 13.05 18.64
CA ILE A 3 -18.28 13.45 18.19
C ILE A 3 -18.11 14.89 18.67
N ALA A 4 -17.27 15.08 19.69
CA ALA A 4 -16.88 16.41 20.11
C ALA A 4 -16.03 17.01 18.98
N VAL A 5 -16.69 17.68 18.05
CA VAL A 5 -16.01 18.56 17.08
C VAL A 5 -15.29 19.59 17.91
N LYS A 6 -13.95 19.61 17.91
CA LYS A 6 -13.18 20.69 18.51
C LYS A 6 -13.70 21.99 17.87
N PRO A 7 -14.15 22.99 18.64
CA PRO A 7 -14.59 24.23 18.05
C PRO A 7 -13.43 24.82 17.26
N VAL A 8 -13.58 24.98 15.95
CA VAL A 8 -12.60 25.69 15.11
C VAL A 8 -12.63 27.13 15.56
N THR A 9 -11.74 27.48 16.48
CA THR A 9 -11.65 28.84 17.01
C THR A 9 -10.90 29.78 16.07
N HIS A 10 -10.14 29.23 15.09
CA HIS A 10 -9.39 30.04 14.16
C HIS A 10 -8.98 29.21 12.92
N VAL A 11 -9.32 29.69 11.73
CA VAL A 11 -8.92 29.10 10.44
C VAL A 11 -7.80 29.93 9.83
N ARG A 12 -6.70 29.31 9.43
CA ARG A 12 -5.55 29.96 8.78
C ARG A 12 -5.36 29.38 7.38
N ALA A 13 -4.95 30.24 6.44
CA ALA A 13 -4.50 29.78 5.14
C ALA A 13 -3.18 29.01 5.27
N VAL A 14 -3.02 27.94 4.48
CA VAL A 14 -1.76 27.19 4.37
C VAL A 14 -0.68 28.09 3.78
N ASN A 15 0.46 28.18 4.42
CA ASN A 15 1.59 28.97 3.96
C ASN A 15 2.76 28.09 3.53
N TRP A 16 2.83 27.78 2.26
CA TRP A 16 3.90 26.96 1.67
C TRP A 16 5.28 27.65 1.65
N ASN A 17 5.38 28.94 1.99
CA ASN A 17 6.66 29.62 2.18
C ASN A 17 7.20 29.47 3.62
N ARG A 18 6.46 28.82 4.52
CA ARG A 18 6.86 28.59 5.91
C ARG A 18 6.36 27.20 6.35
N ILE A 19 7.18 26.21 6.11
CA ILE A 19 6.87 24.80 6.34
C ILE A 19 7.40 24.41 7.71
N GLU A 20 6.58 23.70 8.51
CA GLU A 20 6.94 23.26 9.85
C GLU A 20 7.73 21.92 9.83
N ASP A 21 7.47 21.09 8.83
CA ASP A 21 8.15 19.82 8.60
C ASP A 21 8.49 19.73 7.10
N GLU A 22 9.76 19.87 6.76
CA GLU A 22 10.23 19.86 5.36
C GLU A 22 9.90 18.56 4.63
N LYS A 23 9.73 17.45 5.38
CA LYS A 23 9.29 16.18 4.80
C LYS A 23 7.91 16.27 4.16
N ASP A 24 7.04 17.14 4.66
CA ASP A 24 5.72 17.36 4.06
C ASP A 24 5.85 17.95 2.65
N LEU A 25 6.77 18.89 2.44
CA LEU A 25 7.03 19.45 1.11
C LEU A 25 7.70 18.43 0.18
N GLU A 26 8.71 17.73 0.66
CA GLU A 26 9.42 16.69 -0.11
C GLU A 26 8.42 15.65 -0.64
N VAL A 27 7.58 15.11 0.24
CA VAL A 27 6.59 14.09 -0.13
C VAL A 27 5.48 14.67 -1.00
N TRP A 28 5.02 15.89 -0.72
CA TRP A 28 4.07 16.60 -1.59
C TRP A 28 4.59 16.73 -3.03
N ASN A 29 5.83 17.18 -3.19
CA ASN A 29 6.45 17.33 -4.50
C ASN A 29 6.60 15.97 -5.21
N ARG A 30 6.98 14.92 -4.47
CA ARG A 30 7.11 13.57 -5.01
C ARG A 30 5.78 13.01 -5.48
N LEU A 31 4.72 13.11 -4.67
CA LEU A 31 3.38 12.61 -5.03
C LEU A 31 2.79 13.37 -6.22
N THR A 32 2.92 14.71 -6.23
CA THR A 32 2.41 15.51 -7.33
C THR A 32 3.23 15.34 -8.62
N GLY A 33 4.54 15.15 -8.53
CA GLY A 33 5.41 14.82 -9.65
C GLY A 33 5.15 13.43 -10.22
N ASN A 34 4.73 12.50 -9.37
CA ASN A 34 4.36 11.13 -9.75
C ASN A 34 2.93 10.99 -10.28
N PHE A 35 2.17 12.07 -10.39
CA PHE A 35 0.76 12.02 -10.81
C PHE A 35 0.54 11.28 -12.12
N TRP A 36 -0.44 10.40 -12.15
CA TRP A 36 -0.85 9.63 -13.33
C TRP A 36 -2.35 9.32 -13.30
N LEU A 37 -2.87 8.90 -14.45
CA LEU A 37 -4.26 8.45 -14.60
C LEU A 37 -4.31 7.15 -15.42
N PRO A 38 -5.25 6.23 -15.14
CA PRO A 38 -5.34 4.93 -15.78
C PRO A 38 -5.54 5.01 -17.30
N GLU A 39 -6.13 6.08 -17.81
CA GLU A 39 -6.34 6.30 -19.24
C GLU A 39 -5.04 6.47 -20.04
N LYS A 40 -3.92 6.65 -19.37
CA LYS A 40 -2.59 6.72 -20.02
C LYS A 40 -1.96 5.35 -20.30
N VAL A 41 -2.48 4.28 -19.70
CA VAL A 41 -1.97 2.92 -19.88
C VAL A 41 -2.79 2.21 -20.97
N PRO A 42 -2.17 1.70 -22.05
CA PRO A 42 -2.88 1.08 -23.18
C PRO A 42 -3.27 -0.37 -22.87
N LEU A 43 -4.22 -0.57 -21.95
CA LEU A 43 -4.66 -1.90 -21.47
C LEU A 43 -5.18 -2.83 -22.57
N SER A 44 -5.67 -2.29 -23.69
CA SER A 44 -6.15 -3.10 -24.84
C SER A 44 -5.05 -3.99 -25.45
N ASN A 45 -3.78 -3.66 -25.25
CA ASN A 45 -2.67 -4.49 -25.69
C ASN A 45 -2.60 -5.82 -24.93
N ASP A 46 -3.24 -5.93 -23.77
CA ASP A 46 -3.28 -7.15 -22.96
C ASP A 46 -4.41 -8.14 -23.37
N ILE A 47 -5.36 -7.74 -24.23
CA ILE A 47 -6.46 -8.60 -24.67
C ILE A 47 -5.96 -9.93 -25.26
N PRO A 48 -4.94 -9.96 -26.14
CA PRO A 48 -4.45 -11.23 -26.67
C PRO A 48 -3.86 -12.15 -25.58
N SER A 49 -3.11 -11.59 -24.62
CA SER A 49 -2.54 -12.39 -23.53
C SER A 49 -3.60 -12.83 -22.51
N TRP A 50 -4.62 -12.00 -22.24
CA TRP A 50 -5.78 -12.37 -21.43
C TRP A 50 -6.49 -13.60 -21.98
N ALA A 51 -6.72 -13.64 -23.28
CA ALA A 51 -7.35 -14.78 -23.96
C ALA A 51 -6.56 -16.09 -23.87
N THR A 52 -5.27 -16.05 -23.52
CA THR A 52 -4.44 -17.25 -23.31
C THR A 52 -4.49 -17.79 -21.89
N LEU A 53 -5.09 -17.06 -20.96
CA LEU A 53 -5.28 -17.52 -19.58
C LEU A 53 -6.42 -18.54 -19.51
N THR A 54 -6.27 -19.54 -18.67
CA THR A 54 -7.36 -20.46 -18.34
C THR A 54 -8.46 -19.73 -17.57
N ALA A 55 -9.67 -20.28 -17.56
CA ALA A 55 -10.77 -19.70 -16.80
C ALA A 55 -10.45 -19.55 -15.30
N ALA A 56 -9.69 -20.49 -14.71
CA ALA A 56 -9.24 -20.41 -13.32
C ALA A 56 -8.24 -19.25 -13.10
N GLU A 57 -7.30 -19.06 -14.03
CA GLU A 57 -6.33 -17.96 -13.97
C GLU A 57 -7.00 -16.58 -14.17
N GLN A 58 -7.97 -16.50 -15.06
CA GLN A 58 -8.78 -15.28 -15.26
C GLN A 58 -9.58 -14.97 -13.98
N GLN A 59 -10.28 -15.95 -13.41
CA GLN A 59 -11.05 -15.77 -12.18
C GLN A 59 -10.16 -15.36 -11.00
N LEU A 60 -9.00 -16.00 -10.84
CA LEU A 60 -8.00 -15.60 -9.82
C LEU A 60 -7.60 -14.14 -10.00
N THR A 61 -7.27 -13.73 -11.23
CA THR A 61 -6.82 -12.37 -11.53
C THR A 61 -7.91 -11.34 -11.19
N ILE A 62 -9.16 -11.61 -11.57
CA ILE A 62 -10.29 -10.72 -11.26
C ILE A 62 -10.49 -10.62 -9.74
N ARG A 63 -10.48 -11.75 -9.01
CA ARG A 63 -10.65 -11.78 -7.55
C ARG A 63 -9.54 -11.03 -6.82
N VAL A 64 -8.30 -11.20 -7.25
CA VAL A 64 -7.16 -10.48 -6.70
C VAL A 64 -7.35 -8.97 -6.86
N PHE A 65 -7.70 -8.50 -8.04
CA PHE A 65 -7.90 -7.07 -8.29
C PHE A 65 -9.13 -6.51 -7.59
N THR A 66 -10.20 -7.29 -7.45
CA THR A 66 -11.37 -6.86 -6.66
C THR A 66 -11.01 -6.74 -5.17
N GLY A 67 -10.18 -7.64 -4.64
CA GLY A 67 -9.65 -7.53 -3.28
C GLY A 67 -8.82 -6.27 -3.06
N LEU A 68 -7.94 -5.93 -4.01
CA LEU A 68 -7.17 -4.68 -3.98
C LEU A 68 -8.11 -3.47 -4.02
N THR A 69 -9.07 -3.45 -4.94
CA THR A 69 -10.08 -2.36 -5.04
C THR A 69 -10.79 -2.09 -3.71
N LEU A 70 -11.13 -3.14 -2.95
CA LEU A 70 -11.77 -2.98 -1.65
C LEU A 70 -10.85 -2.26 -0.65
N LEU A 71 -9.56 -2.62 -0.63
CA LEU A 71 -8.58 -2.00 0.28
C LEU A 71 -8.34 -0.53 -0.08
N ASP A 72 -8.16 -0.18 -1.37
CA ASP A 72 -8.06 1.21 -1.83
C ASP A 72 -9.33 2.01 -1.46
N THR A 73 -10.51 1.40 -1.58
CA THR A 73 -11.77 2.04 -1.20
C THR A 73 -11.81 2.39 0.29
N ILE A 74 -11.30 1.51 1.14
CA ILE A 74 -11.18 1.77 2.59
C ILE A 74 -10.18 2.88 2.84
N GLN A 75 -9.02 2.84 2.20
CA GLN A 75 -7.96 3.83 2.40
C GLN A 75 -8.38 5.21 1.89
N ASN A 76 -9.02 5.30 0.72
CA ASN A 76 -9.58 6.54 0.20
C ASN A 76 -10.66 7.11 1.11
N GLY A 77 -11.73 6.33 1.33
CA GLY A 77 -12.98 6.81 1.92
C GLY A 77 -12.95 6.95 3.44
N VAL A 78 -12.02 6.26 4.13
CA VAL A 78 -11.95 6.24 5.59
C VAL A 78 -10.53 6.50 6.10
N GLY A 79 -9.53 5.72 5.68
CA GLY A 79 -8.19 5.75 6.24
C GLY A 79 -7.54 7.12 6.16
N SER A 80 -7.36 7.63 4.97
CA SER A 80 -6.74 8.94 4.73
C SER A 80 -7.50 10.09 5.43
N ILE A 81 -8.85 10.03 5.45
CA ILE A 81 -9.67 11.03 6.13
C ILE A 81 -9.42 11.01 7.64
N ARG A 82 -9.35 9.81 8.25
CA ARG A 82 -9.09 9.66 9.67
C ARG A 82 -7.66 10.06 10.06
N LEU A 83 -6.71 9.89 9.16
CA LEU A 83 -5.34 10.38 9.35
C LEU A 83 -5.27 11.91 9.23
N MET A 84 -6.01 12.53 8.29
CA MET A 84 -6.10 13.99 8.17
C MET A 84 -6.68 14.65 9.41
N GLU A 85 -7.67 14.04 10.08
CA GLU A 85 -8.22 14.54 11.34
C GLU A 85 -7.15 14.66 12.46
N ASP A 86 -6.10 13.84 12.38
CA ASP A 86 -5.00 13.79 13.35
C ASP A 86 -3.72 14.48 12.85
N ALA A 87 -3.76 15.14 11.68
CA ALA A 87 -2.61 15.81 11.10
C ALA A 87 -2.08 16.91 12.03
N ALA A 88 -0.76 16.96 12.21
CA ALA A 88 -0.12 17.94 13.08
C ALA A 88 0.03 19.31 12.41
N THR A 89 0.10 19.33 11.07
CA THR A 89 0.28 20.55 10.26
C THR A 89 -0.71 20.58 9.10
N PRO A 90 -1.06 21.77 8.58
CA PRO A 90 -1.87 21.85 7.37
C PRO A 90 -1.14 21.33 6.12
N HIS A 91 0.19 21.22 6.16
CA HIS A 91 0.98 20.61 5.09
C HIS A 91 0.85 19.07 5.12
N GLU A 92 0.87 18.44 6.32
CA GLU A 92 0.57 17.02 6.49
C GLU A 92 -0.85 16.70 6.00
N GLU A 93 -1.85 17.53 6.32
CA GLU A 93 -3.21 17.38 5.83
C GLU A 93 -3.27 17.43 4.29
N ALA A 94 -2.52 18.35 3.66
CA ALA A 94 -2.43 18.45 2.21
C ALA A 94 -1.82 17.19 1.58
N VAL A 95 -0.75 16.64 2.15
CA VAL A 95 -0.15 15.38 1.68
C VAL A 95 -1.16 14.24 1.77
N LEU A 96 -1.84 14.08 2.91
CA LEU A 96 -2.83 13.02 3.12
C LEU A 96 -4.06 13.18 2.20
N SER A 97 -4.41 14.40 1.82
CA SER A 97 -5.48 14.63 0.83
C SER A 97 -5.07 14.15 -0.57
N ASN A 98 -3.79 14.27 -0.93
CA ASN A 98 -3.26 13.71 -2.17
C ASN A 98 -3.24 12.17 -2.11
N VAL A 99 -2.82 11.57 -1.00
CA VAL A 99 -2.93 10.12 -0.78
C VAL A 99 -4.38 9.68 -1.00
N SER A 100 -5.35 10.29 -0.33
CA SER A 100 -6.77 9.95 -0.51
C SER A 100 -7.20 10.02 -1.99
N PHE A 101 -6.80 11.06 -2.72
CA PHE A 101 -7.12 11.17 -4.13
C PHE A 101 -6.49 10.04 -4.97
N MET A 102 -5.22 9.70 -4.73
CA MET A 102 -4.53 8.65 -5.48
C MET A 102 -5.13 7.26 -5.21
N GLU A 103 -5.59 6.98 -3.99
CA GLU A 103 -6.34 5.74 -3.68
C GLU A 103 -7.63 5.60 -4.52
N ALA A 104 -8.32 6.72 -4.78
CA ALA A 104 -9.45 6.71 -5.70
C ALA A 104 -9.03 6.44 -7.16
N VAL A 105 -7.84 6.92 -7.58
CA VAL A 105 -7.25 6.62 -8.89
C VAL A 105 -6.86 5.15 -8.98
N HIS A 106 -6.30 4.56 -7.90
CA HIS A 106 -5.96 3.14 -7.82
C HIS A 106 -7.22 2.27 -7.97
N ALA A 107 -8.27 2.52 -7.18
CA ALA A 107 -9.54 1.79 -7.29
C ALA A 107 -10.15 1.89 -8.70
N ARG A 108 -10.10 3.08 -9.33
CA ARG A 108 -10.55 3.28 -10.71
C ARG A 108 -9.70 2.51 -11.72
N SER A 109 -8.42 2.30 -11.44
CA SER A 109 -7.49 1.59 -12.32
C SER A 109 -7.91 0.13 -12.51
N TYR A 110 -8.34 -0.55 -11.45
CA TYR A 110 -8.88 -1.91 -11.55
C TYR A 110 -10.18 -1.95 -12.37
N SER A 111 -11.05 -0.96 -12.20
CA SER A 111 -12.25 -0.84 -13.02
C SER A 111 -11.91 -0.66 -14.51
N SER A 112 -10.83 0.05 -14.84
CA SER A 112 -10.35 0.20 -16.22
C SER A 112 -9.81 -1.12 -16.79
N ILE A 113 -9.08 -1.90 -15.97
CA ILE A 113 -8.64 -3.26 -16.33
C ILE A 113 -9.86 -4.15 -16.62
N PHE A 114 -10.84 -4.17 -15.71
CA PHE A 114 -12.05 -4.97 -15.85
C PHE A 114 -12.84 -4.61 -17.11
N SER A 115 -13.07 -3.32 -17.35
CA SER A 115 -13.80 -2.85 -18.54
C SER A 115 -13.12 -3.22 -19.85
N THR A 116 -11.80 -3.43 -19.82
CA THR A 116 -11.01 -3.77 -21.01
C THR A 116 -10.92 -5.27 -21.25
N LEU A 117 -10.79 -6.06 -20.18
CA LEU A 117 -10.41 -7.48 -20.27
C LEU A 117 -11.54 -8.45 -19.93
N CYS A 118 -12.55 -8.03 -19.15
CA CYS A 118 -13.51 -8.93 -18.53
C CYS A 118 -14.94 -8.69 -19.07
N SER A 119 -15.77 -9.72 -18.98
CA SER A 119 -17.20 -9.56 -19.20
C SER A 119 -17.90 -8.95 -17.98
N THR A 120 -18.99 -8.23 -18.17
CA THR A 120 -19.78 -7.66 -17.07
C THR A 120 -20.21 -8.72 -16.04
N PRO A 121 -20.72 -9.90 -16.43
CA PRO A 121 -21.06 -10.94 -15.47
C PRO A 121 -19.89 -11.40 -14.60
N ASP A 122 -18.67 -11.54 -15.17
CA ASP A 122 -17.49 -11.95 -14.41
C ASP A 122 -17.09 -10.90 -13.38
N VAL A 123 -17.23 -9.61 -13.75
CA VAL A 123 -16.97 -8.49 -12.85
C VAL A 123 -18.01 -8.47 -11.71
N ASP A 124 -19.29 -8.59 -12.02
CA ASP A 124 -20.36 -8.60 -11.02
C ASP A 124 -20.20 -9.77 -10.03
N ASP A 125 -19.79 -10.95 -10.52
CA ASP A 125 -19.51 -12.10 -9.68
C ASP A 125 -18.29 -11.88 -8.77
N ALA A 126 -17.25 -11.21 -9.25
CA ALA A 126 -16.08 -10.90 -8.44
C ALA A 126 -16.38 -9.88 -7.33
N TYR A 127 -17.17 -8.85 -7.62
CA TYR A 127 -17.60 -7.90 -6.58
C TYR A 127 -18.46 -8.59 -5.52
N ARG A 128 -19.41 -9.44 -5.91
CA ARG A 128 -20.20 -10.27 -4.98
C ARG A 128 -19.30 -11.16 -4.14
N TRP A 129 -18.35 -11.85 -4.78
CA TRP A 129 -17.36 -12.66 -4.06
C TRP A 129 -16.58 -11.85 -3.04
N SER A 130 -16.20 -10.60 -3.33
CA SER A 130 -15.46 -9.76 -2.40
C SER A 130 -16.29 -9.38 -1.16
N GLU A 131 -17.60 -9.23 -1.32
CA GLU A 131 -18.53 -8.98 -0.21
C GLU A 131 -18.75 -10.21 0.67
N GLU A 132 -18.61 -11.42 0.11
CA GLU A 132 -18.88 -12.70 0.77
C GLU A 132 -17.60 -13.38 1.30
N ASN A 133 -16.42 -13.00 0.82
CA ASN A 133 -15.17 -13.64 1.22
C ASN A 133 -14.79 -13.30 2.66
N GLU A 134 -14.81 -14.30 3.53
CA GLU A 134 -14.60 -14.13 4.97
C GLU A 134 -13.23 -13.52 5.33
N PHE A 135 -12.16 -13.92 4.64
CA PHE A 135 -10.81 -13.42 4.91
C PHE A 135 -10.64 -11.97 4.46
N LEU A 136 -11.20 -11.62 3.29
CA LEU A 136 -11.16 -10.25 2.78
C LEU A 136 -11.99 -9.31 3.67
N GLN A 137 -13.18 -9.74 4.09
CA GLN A 137 -14.03 -8.97 5.00
C GLN A 137 -13.43 -8.85 6.39
N ARG A 138 -12.76 -9.91 6.90
CA ARG A 138 -12.10 -9.85 8.21
C ARG A 138 -10.97 -8.84 8.23
N LYS A 139 -10.01 -8.87 7.28
CA LYS A 139 -8.92 -7.87 7.26
C LYS A 139 -9.46 -6.44 7.12
N SER A 140 -10.50 -6.26 6.31
CA SER A 140 -11.18 -4.98 6.17
C SER A 140 -11.79 -4.50 7.48
N ALA A 141 -12.46 -5.39 8.22
CA ALA A 141 -13.05 -5.07 9.51
C ALA A 141 -12.00 -4.68 10.56
N VAL A 142 -10.89 -5.43 10.63
CA VAL A 142 -9.77 -5.16 11.55
C VAL A 142 -9.17 -3.78 11.27
N ILE A 143 -8.87 -3.45 10.01
CA ILE A 143 -8.34 -2.13 9.63
C ILE A 143 -9.35 -1.01 9.93
N MET A 144 -10.62 -1.22 9.59
CA MET A 144 -11.68 -0.24 9.84
C MET A 144 -11.91 0.03 11.34
N GLU A 145 -11.72 -0.97 12.19
CA GLU A 145 -11.78 -0.82 13.65
C GLU A 145 -10.68 0.15 14.13
N GLN A 146 -9.45 -0.03 13.63
CA GLN A 146 -8.34 0.84 14.00
C GLN A 146 -8.55 2.28 13.51
N TYR A 147 -9.04 2.49 12.30
CA TYR A 147 -9.37 3.83 11.80
C TYR A 147 -10.48 4.53 12.60
N ARG A 148 -11.36 3.78 13.24
CA ARG A 148 -12.39 4.31 14.15
C ARG A 148 -11.91 4.50 15.59
N SER A 149 -10.71 4.03 15.91
CA SER A 149 -10.12 4.23 17.24
C SER A 149 -9.86 5.72 17.51
N GLY A 150 -9.80 6.08 18.79
CA GLY A 150 -9.43 7.43 19.20
C GLY A 150 -7.92 7.69 19.24
N ASP A 151 -7.10 6.71 18.84
CA ASP A 151 -5.63 6.77 18.97
C ASP A 151 -4.96 7.05 17.64
N PRO A 152 -4.36 8.24 17.45
CA PRO A 152 -3.69 8.61 16.20
C PRO A 152 -2.53 7.68 15.80
N LEU A 153 -1.83 7.08 16.77
CA LEU A 153 -0.72 6.18 16.48
C LEU A 153 -1.20 4.81 16.02
N LYS A 154 -2.25 4.27 16.63
CA LYS A 154 -2.87 3.01 16.20
C LYS A 154 -3.45 3.11 14.78
N LYS A 155 -4.05 4.26 14.43
CA LYS A 155 -4.49 4.53 13.05
C LYS A 155 -3.32 4.51 12.06
N LYS A 156 -2.19 5.15 12.41
CA LYS A 156 -0.99 5.17 11.56
C LYS A 156 -0.37 3.77 11.42
N VAL A 157 -0.33 2.97 12.49
CA VAL A 157 0.11 1.56 12.42
C VAL A 157 -0.77 0.78 11.44
N ALA A 158 -2.10 0.86 11.58
CA ALA A 158 -3.03 0.17 10.68
C ALA A 158 -2.84 0.59 9.22
N SER A 159 -2.66 1.89 8.98
CA SER A 159 -2.42 2.41 7.63
C SER A 159 -1.09 1.92 7.05
N VAL A 160 0.01 1.92 7.80
CA VAL A 160 1.29 1.39 7.34
C VAL A 160 1.20 -0.10 7.02
N LEU A 161 0.46 -0.89 7.83
CA LEU A 161 0.22 -2.31 7.55
C LEU A 161 -0.65 -2.52 6.31
N LEU A 162 -1.62 -1.65 6.06
CA LEU A 162 -2.41 -1.68 4.83
C LEU A 162 -1.54 -1.40 3.60
N GLU A 163 -0.82 -0.27 3.59
CA GLU A 163 -0.03 0.25 2.48
C GLU A 163 1.21 -0.59 2.15
N SER A 164 1.86 -1.13 3.19
CA SER A 164 3.16 -1.79 3.05
C SER A 164 3.10 -3.31 3.16
N PHE A 165 1.94 -3.89 3.52
CA PHE A 165 1.80 -5.34 3.72
C PHE A 165 0.55 -5.93 3.07
N LEU A 166 -0.67 -5.44 3.38
CA LEU A 166 -1.91 -6.10 2.95
C LEU A 166 -2.17 -6.03 1.44
N PHE A 167 -1.71 -5.01 0.75
CA PHE A 167 -1.79 -4.95 -0.72
C PHE A 167 -0.92 -5.99 -1.42
N TYR A 168 0.14 -6.46 -0.77
CA TYR A 168 1.21 -7.18 -1.45
C TYR A 168 0.87 -8.63 -1.83
N SER A 169 -0.07 -9.28 -1.15
CA SER A 169 -0.61 -10.56 -1.64
C SER A 169 -1.24 -10.41 -3.03
N GLY A 170 -1.89 -9.27 -3.27
CA GLY A 170 -2.48 -8.95 -4.57
C GLY A 170 -1.46 -8.50 -5.62
N PHE A 171 -0.46 -7.71 -5.23
CA PHE A 171 0.56 -7.22 -6.15
C PHE A 171 1.49 -8.32 -6.69
N TYR A 172 1.57 -9.46 -6.02
CA TYR A 172 2.34 -10.60 -6.50
C TYR A 172 1.87 -11.08 -7.89
N LEU A 173 0.57 -11.22 -8.10
CA LEU A 173 0.01 -11.86 -9.29
C LEU A 173 0.30 -11.11 -10.60
N PRO A 174 0.10 -9.80 -10.72
CA PRO A 174 0.45 -9.06 -11.94
C PRO A 174 1.95 -9.11 -12.23
N MET A 175 2.81 -9.14 -11.21
CA MET A 175 4.26 -9.33 -11.41
C MET A 175 4.58 -10.75 -11.88
N TYR A 176 3.86 -11.76 -11.39
CA TYR A 176 3.95 -13.12 -11.88
C TYR A 176 3.56 -13.23 -13.36
N TRP A 177 2.47 -12.59 -13.79
CA TRP A 177 2.10 -12.56 -15.21
C TRP A 177 3.14 -11.83 -16.05
N SER A 178 3.59 -10.66 -15.61
CA SER A 178 4.61 -9.88 -16.31
C SER A 178 5.92 -10.65 -16.49
N SER A 179 6.36 -11.40 -15.48
CA SER A 179 7.56 -12.24 -15.57
C SER A 179 7.46 -13.35 -16.64
N ARG A 180 6.26 -13.59 -17.16
CA ARG A 180 5.94 -14.55 -18.23
C ARG A 180 5.48 -13.87 -19.52
N ALA A 181 5.77 -12.59 -19.65
CA ALA A 181 5.34 -11.74 -20.78
C ALA A 181 3.81 -11.77 -21.02
N LYS A 182 3.02 -11.90 -19.95
CA LYS A 182 1.56 -11.81 -19.97
C LYS A 182 1.10 -10.57 -19.21
N LEU A 183 0.00 -9.95 -19.66
CA LEU A 183 -0.64 -8.81 -19.02
C LEU A 183 0.36 -7.69 -18.67
N THR A 184 1.27 -7.38 -19.58
CA THR A 184 2.38 -6.47 -19.31
C THR A 184 1.94 -5.03 -19.08
N ASN A 185 0.91 -4.56 -19.80
CA ASN A 185 0.37 -3.21 -19.58
C ASN A 185 -0.43 -3.13 -18.26
N THR A 186 -1.14 -4.20 -17.91
CA THR A 186 -1.77 -4.33 -16.58
C THR A 186 -0.70 -4.27 -15.50
N ALA A 187 0.41 -5.00 -15.65
CA ALA A 187 1.52 -4.96 -14.71
C ALA A 187 2.17 -3.56 -14.63
N ASP A 188 2.29 -2.83 -15.75
CA ASP A 188 2.78 -1.45 -15.74
C ASP A 188 1.88 -0.54 -14.91
N MET A 189 0.55 -0.68 -15.04
CA MET A 189 -0.40 0.06 -14.21
C MET A 189 -0.22 -0.28 -12.72
N ILE A 190 -0.09 -1.56 -12.39
CA ILE A 190 0.14 -1.98 -10.99
C ILE A 190 1.48 -1.48 -10.45
N ARG A 191 2.53 -1.35 -11.27
CA ARG A 191 3.80 -0.74 -10.85
C ARG A 191 3.64 0.73 -10.47
N LEU A 192 2.78 1.47 -11.18
CA LEU A 192 2.46 2.85 -10.80
C LEU A 192 1.77 2.90 -9.43
N ILE A 193 0.83 1.99 -9.18
CA ILE A 193 0.20 1.84 -7.86
C ILE A 193 1.25 1.51 -6.80
N ILE A 194 2.06 0.46 -6.99
CA ILE A 194 3.10 0.04 -6.03
C ILE A 194 4.08 1.18 -5.71
N ARG A 195 4.43 2.01 -6.69
CA ARG A 195 5.28 3.18 -6.49
C ARG A 195 4.63 4.19 -5.54
N ASP A 196 3.34 4.43 -5.70
CA ASP A 196 2.60 5.35 -4.85
C ASP A 196 2.45 4.77 -3.43
N GLU A 197 2.07 3.49 -3.29
CA GLU A 197 1.96 2.80 -2.00
C GLU A 197 3.27 2.81 -1.19
N ALA A 198 4.39 2.73 -1.90
CA ALA A 198 5.68 2.83 -1.24
C ALA A 198 5.93 4.21 -0.63
N VAL A 199 5.46 5.28 -1.27
CA VAL A 199 5.55 6.64 -0.73
C VAL A 199 4.54 6.83 0.40
N HIS A 200 3.31 6.31 0.26
CA HIS A 200 2.25 6.39 1.27
C HIS A 200 2.71 5.71 2.58
N GLY A 201 3.10 4.44 2.50
CA GLY A 201 3.55 3.68 3.66
C GLY A 201 4.77 4.27 4.34
N TYR A 202 5.75 4.78 3.56
CA TYR A 202 6.90 5.49 4.08
C TYR A 202 6.51 6.77 4.84
N TYR A 203 5.69 7.63 4.23
CA TYR A 203 5.32 8.90 4.82
C TYR A 203 4.49 8.73 6.09
N ILE A 204 3.50 7.86 6.08
CA ILE A 204 2.67 7.58 7.26
C ILE A 204 3.52 6.98 8.37
N GLY A 205 4.48 6.09 8.03
CA GLY A 205 5.46 5.54 8.95
C GLY A 205 6.39 6.61 9.54
N TYR A 206 6.85 7.55 8.73
CA TYR A 206 7.62 8.70 9.21
C TYR A 206 6.80 9.54 10.22
N LYS A 207 5.56 9.86 9.91
CA LYS A 207 4.67 10.60 10.83
C LYS A 207 4.34 9.81 12.11
N PHE A 208 4.26 8.50 12.01
CA PHE A 208 4.13 7.61 13.17
C PHE A 208 5.38 7.74 14.08
N GLN A 209 6.58 7.60 13.54
CA GLN A 209 7.84 7.71 14.30
C GLN A 209 7.97 9.10 14.95
N ARG A 210 7.64 10.18 14.24
CA ARG A 210 7.60 11.55 14.79
C ARG A 210 6.61 11.68 15.96
N GLY A 211 5.48 10.96 15.90
CA GLY A 211 4.52 10.89 17.00
C GLY A 211 5.08 10.18 18.23
N LEU A 212 5.87 9.11 18.03
CA LEU A 212 6.49 8.36 19.12
C LEU A 212 7.55 9.15 19.88
N GLU A 213 8.32 10.03 19.21
CA GLU A 213 9.41 10.79 19.84
C GLU A 213 8.97 11.55 21.09
N ARG A 214 7.73 11.99 21.14
CA ARG A 214 7.14 12.81 22.20
C ARG A 214 6.60 12.02 23.40
N LEU A 215 6.69 10.68 23.35
CA LEU A 215 6.10 9.79 24.34
C LEU A 215 7.12 9.22 25.30
N GLY A 216 6.67 8.87 26.51
CA GLY A 216 7.45 8.10 27.47
C GLY A 216 7.58 6.63 27.06
N ASP A 217 8.58 5.94 27.65
CA ASP A 217 8.96 4.58 27.27
C ASP A 217 7.84 3.55 27.43
N GLU A 218 7.01 3.67 28.48
CA GLU A 218 5.86 2.79 28.73
C GLU A 218 4.89 2.85 27.56
N ARG A 219 4.55 4.06 27.11
CA ARG A 219 3.61 4.23 25.98
C ARG A 219 4.22 3.79 24.66
N LYS A 220 5.52 4.00 24.45
CA LYS A 220 6.23 3.49 23.26
C LYS A 220 6.19 1.97 23.20
N GLN A 221 6.38 1.31 24.36
CA GLN A 221 6.31 -0.15 24.43
C GLN A 221 4.88 -0.65 24.15
N GLU A 222 3.86 -0.02 24.74
CA GLU A 222 2.43 -0.37 24.46
C GLU A 222 2.12 -0.29 22.96
N ILE A 223 2.56 0.77 22.28
CA ILE A 223 2.34 0.93 20.85
C ILE A 223 3.15 -0.07 20.02
N LYS A 224 4.36 -0.41 20.44
CA LYS A 224 5.16 -1.47 19.82
C LYS A 224 4.44 -2.81 19.92
N ASP A 225 4.02 -3.20 21.11
CA ASP A 225 3.29 -4.46 21.34
C ASP A 225 2.03 -4.51 20.48
N PHE A 226 1.24 -3.45 20.48
CA PHE A 226 0.07 -3.32 19.60
C PHE A 226 0.41 -3.50 18.11
N ALA A 227 1.51 -2.90 17.63
CA ALA A 227 1.89 -3.01 16.22
C ALA A 227 2.23 -4.45 15.82
N PHE A 228 2.94 -5.19 16.68
CA PHE A 228 3.28 -6.58 16.45
C PHE A 228 2.06 -7.50 16.56
N GLU A 229 1.20 -7.29 17.56
CA GLU A 229 -0.05 -8.04 17.73
C GLU A 229 -0.97 -7.87 16.51
N LEU A 230 -1.17 -6.63 16.05
CA LEU A 230 -1.98 -6.33 14.87
C LEU A 230 -1.38 -6.95 13.60
N LEU A 231 -0.06 -6.86 13.42
CA LEU A 231 0.61 -7.50 12.29
C LEU A 231 0.40 -9.02 12.30
N LEU A 232 0.54 -9.69 13.45
CA LEU A 232 0.38 -11.14 13.56
C LEU A 232 -1.07 -11.56 13.30
N GLU A 233 -2.06 -10.82 13.82
CA GLU A 233 -3.48 -11.06 13.53
C GLU A 233 -3.77 -10.94 12.03
N LEU A 234 -3.30 -9.87 11.41
CA LEU A 234 -3.48 -9.64 9.98
C LEU A 234 -2.73 -10.67 9.14
N TYR A 235 -1.52 -11.07 9.56
CA TYR A 235 -0.74 -12.09 8.86
C TYR A 235 -1.42 -13.47 8.89
N ASP A 236 -1.96 -13.91 10.02
CA ASP A 236 -2.68 -15.19 10.12
C ASP A 236 -3.88 -15.21 9.16
N ASN A 237 -4.61 -14.12 9.08
CA ASN A 237 -5.72 -13.98 8.15
C ASN A 237 -5.24 -13.92 6.68
N GLU A 238 -4.17 -13.18 6.40
CA GLU A 238 -3.64 -12.99 5.05
C GLU A 238 -3.02 -14.27 4.51
N ALA A 239 -2.42 -15.10 5.36
CA ALA A 239 -1.92 -16.43 4.98
C ALA A 239 -3.06 -17.35 4.51
N LYS A 240 -4.18 -17.36 5.23
CA LYS A 240 -5.38 -18.14 4.85
C LYS A 240 -6.04 -17.58 3.58
N TYR A 241 -6.11 -16.28 3.44
CA TYR A 241 -6.57 -15.60 2.22
C TYR A 241 -5.71 -16.00 1.02
N THR A 242 -4.40 -16.02 1.21
CA THR A 242 -3.43 -16.45 0.20
C THR A 242 -3.64 -17.92 -0.20
N GLU A 243 -3.83 -18.82 0.76
CA GLU A 243 -4.15 -20.23 0.49
C GLU A 243 -5.43 -20.35 -0.34
N ALA A 244 -6.50 -19.69 0.08
CA ALA A 244 -7.78 -19.72 -0.61
C ALA A 244 -7.72 -19.22 -2.07
N LEU A 245 -6.84 -18.26 -2.36
CA LEU A 245 -6.67 -17.71 -3.69
C LEU A 245 -5.69 -18.48 -4.57
N TYR A 246 -4.53 -18.87 -4.02
CA TYR A 246 -3.36 -19.26 -4.81
C TYR A 246 -3.05 -20.75 -4.82
N ASP A 247 -3.67 -21.57 -3.95
CA ASP A 247 -3.43 -23.03 -3.91
C ASP A 247 -3.77 -23.70 -5.26
N GLY A 248 -4.87 -23.28 -5.89
CA GLY A 248 -5.32 -23.83 -7.16
C GLY A 248 -4.35 -23.62 -8.33
N VAL A 249 -3.41 -22.69 -8.20
CA VAL A 249 -2.38 -22.38 -9.22
C VAL A 249 -0.95 -22.65 -8.72
N GLY A 250 -0.79 -23.16 -7.50
CA GLY A 250 0.50 -23.58 -6.93
C GLY A 250 1.44 -22.42 -6.57
N LEU A 251 0.91 -21.25 -6.25
CA LEU A 251 1.70 -20.04 -5.95
C LEU A 251 1.74 -19.66 -4.47
N THR A 252 1.00 -20.37 -3.62
CA THR A 252 0.80 -20.05 -2.20
C THR A 252 2.12 -19.80 -1.46
N GLU A 253 3.09 -20.71 -1.58
CA GLU A 253 4.36 -20.61 -0.85
C GLU A 253 5.21 -19.42 -1.31
N ASP A 254 5.19 -19.11 -2.60
CA ASP A 254 5.92 -17.96 -3.14
C ASP A 254 5.27 -16.63 -2.69
N VAL A 255 3.93 -16.57 -2.67
CA VAL A 255 3.19 -15.41 -2.16
C VAL A 255 3.43 -15.24 -0.66
N LYS A 256 3.45 -16.31 0.14
CA LYS A 256 3.77 -16.22 1.58
C LYS A 256 5.17 -15.66 1.83
N LYS A 257 6.18 -16.07 1.06
CA LYS A 257 7.53 -15.47 1.16
C LYS A 257 7.52 -13.97 0.84
N PHE A 258 6.72 -13.57 -0.14
CA PHE A 258 6.54 -12.17 -0.50
C PHE A 258 5.81 -11.39 0.60
N LEU A 259 4.85 -12.01 1.27
CA LEU A 259 4.20 -11.43 2.46
C LEU A 259 5.16 -11.25 3.63
N HIS A 260 6.02 -12.23 3.94
CA HIS A 260 7.05 -12.09 4.98
C HIS A 260 7.98 -10.91 4.70
N TYR A 261 8.44 -10.78 3.45
CA TYR A 261 9.29 -9.68 3.02
C TYR A 261 8.61 -8.32 3.26
N ASN A 262 7.36 -8.19 2.85
CA ASN A 262 6.63 -6.92 2.95
C ASN A 262 6.14 -6.63 4.39
N ALA A 263 5.86 -7.65 5.20
CA ALA A 263 5.61 -7.48 6.64
C ALA A 263 6.82 -6.89 7.37
N ASN A 264 8.03 -7.38 7.07
CA ASN A 264 9.26 -6.80 7.60
C ASN A 264 9.45 -5.36 7.11
N LYS A 265 9.09 -5.06 5.86
CA LYS A 265 9.16 -3.70 5.32
C LYS A 265 8.17 -2.75 6.01
N ALA A 266 6.96 -3.22 6.32
CA ALA A 266 6.00 -2.45 7.10
C ALA A 266 6.52 -2.14 8.51
N LEU A 267 7.12 -3.13 9.20
CA LEU A 267 7.78 -2.90 10.50
C LEU A 267 8.93 -1.89 10.38
N MET A 268 9.73 -1.96 9.34
CA MET A 268 10.80 -1.00 9.08
C MET A 268 10.26 0.43 8.88
N ASN A 269 9.17 0.59 8.15
CA ASN A 269 8.49 1.89 8.01
C ASN A 269 8.00 2.44 9.36
N LEU A 270 7.61 1.56 10.28
CA LEU A 270 7.26 1.93 11.66
C LEU A 270 8.48 2.16 12.57
N GLY A 271 9.71 1.93 12.08
CA GLY A 271 10.94 2.05 12.86
C GLY A 271 11.22 0.85 13.77
N TYR A 272 10.62 -0.31 13.48
CA TYR A 272 10.80 -1.55 14.24
C TYR A 272 11.66 -2.56 13.50
N GLU A 273 12.18 -3.54 14.25
CA GLU A 273 13.01 -4.62 13.73
C GLU A 273 12.18 -5.63 12.93
N ALA A 274 12.83 -6.33 12.01
CA ALA A 274 12.22 -7.40 11.24
C ALA A 274 11.72 -8.54 12.13
N LEU A 275 10.53 -9.06 11.85
CA LEU A 275 9.94 -10.21 12.55
C LEU A 275 10.33 -11.54 11.89
N PHE A 276 10.28 -11.59 10.55
CA PHE A 276 10.53 -12.81 9.81
C PHE A 276 12.00 -12.94 9.42
N PRO A 277 12.61 -14.14 9.58
CA PRO A 277 14.02 -14.33 9.23
C PRO A 277 14.23 -14.21 7.71
N GLY A 278 15.43 -13.80 7.30
CA GLY A 278 15.76 -13.56 5.90
C GLY A 278 15.50 -14.74 4.96
N GLU A 279 15.67 -15.98 5.45
CA GLU A 279 15.36 -17.19 4.68
C GLU A 279 13.85 -17.31 4.34
N ALA A 280 12.98 -16.88 5.25
CA ALA A 280 11.53 -16.86 5.02
C ALA A 280 11.09 -15.74 4.07
N CYS A 281 11.96 -14.76 3.83
CA CYS A 281 11.72 -13.60 2.97
C CYS A 281 12.34 -13.71 1.57
N LYS A 282 12.80 -14.92 1.18
CA LYS A 282 13.41 -15.13 -0.15
C LYS A 282 12.36 -15.09 -1.25
N VAL A 283 12.14 -13.91 -1.79
CA VAL A 283 11.24 -13.68 -2.92
C VAL A 283 11.86 -14.23 -4.20
N ASN A 284 11.02 -14.78 -5.08
CA ASN A 284 11.44 -15.24 -6.41
C ASN A 284 12.10 -14.09 -7.20
N PRO A 285 13.35 -14.26 -7.69
CA PRO A 285 14.07 -13.21 -8.42
C PRO A 285 13.32 -12.68 -9.65
N ALA A 286 12.53 -13.52 -10.33
CA ALA A 286 11.73 -13.10 -11.47
C ALA A 286 10.63 -12.11 -11.08
N ILE A 287 10.08 -12.22 -9.86
CA ILE A 287 9.10 -11.28 -9.32
C ILE A 287 9.79 -9.96 -8.94
N LEU A 288 10.96 -10.02 -8.29
CA LEU A 288 11.73 -8.81 -7.98
C LEU A 288 12.11 -8.05 -9.25
N SER A 289 12.55 -8.75 -10.29
CA SER A 289 12.85 -8.13 -11.60
C SER A 289 11.60 -7.54 -12.27
N ALA A 290 10.44 -8.18 -12.10
CA ALA A 290 9.18 -7.68 -12.63
C ALA A 290 8.68 -6.43 -11.88
N LEU A 291 8.98 -6.31 -10.60
CA LEU A 291 8.68 -5.10 -9.80
C LEU A 291 9.53 -3.89 -10.26
N SER A 292 10.76 -4.12 -10.68
CA SER A 292 11.73 -3.09 -11.05
C SER A 292 12.33 -3.35 -12.43
N PRO A 293 11.61 -3.00 -13.52
CA PRO A 293 12.12 -3.22 -14.87
C PRO A 293 13.35 -2.36 -15.20
N ASN A 294 13.58 -1.24 -14.50
CA ASN A 294 14.75 -0.39 -14.62
C ASN A 294 15.67 -0.61 -13.40
N ALA A 295 16.61 -1.55 -13.49
CA ALA A 295 17.43 -1.99 -12.37
C ALA A 295 18.34 -0.91 -11.74
N ASP A 296 18.60 0.20 -12.45
CA ASP A 296 19.51 1.25 -11.99
C ASP A 296 18.86 2.22 -10.98
N GLU A 297 17.53 2.38 -10.98
CA GLU A 297 16.83 3.30 -10.08
C GLU A 297 16.28 2.64 -8.80
N ASN A 298 16.31 1.31 -8.71
CA ASN A 298 15.57 0.59 -7.67
C ASN A 298 16.43 -0.20 -6.68
N HIS A 299 17.77 -0.11 -6.75
CA HIS A 299 18.63 -0.84 -5.82
C HIS A 299 18.37 -0.44 -4.35
N ASP A 300 17.97 0.82 -4.09
CA ASP A 300 17.63 1.30 -2.74
C ASP A 300 16.19 0.98 -2.32
N PHE A 301 15.29 0.77 -3.27
CA PHE A 301 13.87 0.56 -2.98
C PHE A 301 13.56 -0.86 -2.49
N PHE A 302 14.33 -1.87 -2.96
CA PHE A 302 14.14 -3.28 -2.63
C PHE A 302 15.36 -3.96 -2.00
N SER A 303 16.55 -3.34 -2.03
CA SER A 303 17.71 -3.88 -1.35
C SER A 303 17.54 -3.71 0.15
N GLY A 304 17.27 -4.81 0.83
CA GLY A 304 17.19 -4.89 2.29
C GLY A 304 18.53 -4.70 3.01
N SER A 305 19.36 -3.76 2.58
CA SER A 305 20.45 -3.23 3.37
C SER A 305 19.83 -2.24 4.38
N GLY A 306 19.48 -2.75 5.56
CA GLY A 306 18.83 -2.06 6.67
C GLY A 306 19.60 -0.88 7.25
N SER A 307 19.91 0.12 6.44
CA SER A 307 20.62 1.30 6.92
C SER A 307 20.01 2.64 6.50
N SER A 308 18.90 2.70 5.76
CA SER A 308 18.52 3.98 5.15
C SER A 308 17.26 4.67 5.67
N TYR A 309 16.50 4.11 6.61
CA TYR A 309 15.29 4.77 7.11
C TYR A 309 15.16 4.78 8.64
N VAL A 310 16.26 4.98 9.32
CA VAL A 310 16.22 5.48 10.71
C VAL A 310 16.24 7.01 10.62
N ILE A 311 15.30 7.67 11.29
CA ILE A 311 15.33 9.14 11.45
C ILE A 311 16.73 9.56 11.86
N GLY A 312 17.46 10.24 10.97
CA GLY A 312 18.84 10.68 11.23
C GLY A 312 19.78 10.68 10.03
N LYS A 313 19.36 10.12 8.87
CA LYS A 313 20.12 10.26 7.63
C LYS A 313 19.21 10.73 6.49
N ALA A 314 18.93 12.03 6.48
CA ALA A 314 18.55 12.71 5.26
C ALA A 314 19.80 12.76 4.36
N VAL A 315 19.79 11.99 3.28
CA VAL A 315 20.72 12.25 2.18
C VAL A 315 20.10 13.42 1.42
N ALA A 316 20.81 14.55 1.40
CA ALA A 316 20.45 15.66 0.53
C ALA A 316 20.53 15.15 -0.92
N THR A 317 19.44 15.23 -1.65
CA THR A 317 19.43 15.08 -3.10
C THR A 317 20.09 16.34 -3.68
N GLU A 318 21.14 16.17 -4.45
CA GLU A 318 21.74 17.26 -5.21
C GLU A 318 20.92 17.52 -6.49
N ASP A 319 20.97 18.74 -7.02
CA ASP A 319 20.16 19.21 -8.16
C ASP A 319 20.37 18.42 -9.47
N ASP A 320 21.36 17.53 -9.54
CA ASP A 320 21.70 16.70 -10.70
C ASP A 320 20.86 15.42 -10.83
N ASP A 321 20.00 15.09 -9.87
CA ASP A 321 19.14 13.90 -9.90
C ASP A 321 17.87 14.06 -10.76
N TRP A 322 17.74 15.17 -11.51
CA TRP A 322 16.52 15.55 -12.25
C TRP A 322 16.69 15.62 -13.79
N ASP A 323 17.74 15.04 -14.36
CA ASP A 323 17.87 14.93 -15.83
C ASP A 323 16.99 13.80 -16.36
N PHE A 324 15.91 14.19 -17.09
CA PHE A 324 15.00 13.33 -17.85
C PHE A 324 15.50 13.03 -19.25
#